data_af75b3df008291c806e533080c3c1f14
#
_entry.id   af75b3df008291c806e533080c3c1f14
#
_cell.length_a   1.000
_cell.length_b   1.000
_cell.length_c   1.000
_cell.angle_alpha   90.00
_cell.angle_beta   90.00
_cell.angle_gamma   90.00
#
_symmetry.space_group_name_H-M   'P 1'
#
loop_
_entity.id
_entity.type
_entity.pdbx_description
1 polymer ?
#
loop_
_entity_poly.entity_id
_entity_poly.type
_entity_poly.pdbx_seq_one_letter_code
_entity_poly.pdbx_strand_id
1 'polypeptide(L)'
;KVGVATTSVRYDIAKMWGDDGNDIYLVDPANGSRKLIAEKVQSAGQLSTDAKFVTFFNAGHWHAYQIATGKLIKVTAQVPGVRFDQETFSTPGAPPGWGVAGWTKGDRSMLVYDRFDLWEIDPLGTRAPVMVTDSAGRRAEMTLRLVDMYRDREEDRFIDPAKPLYFRAFSERTKASGFYRD
;
A
#
# COMPACT_ATOMS: atom_id res chain seq x y z
N LYS A 1 -2.02 23.06 2.17
CA LYS A 1 -1.68 21.90 1.31
C LYS A 1 -0.42 21.25 1.87
N VAL A 2 -0.26 19.97 1.71
CA VAL A 2 0.90 19.20 2.15
C VAL A 2 1.41 18.37 0.98
N GLY A 3 2.74 18.15 0.93
CA GLY A 3 3.39 17.27 -0.03
C GLY A 3 4.20 16.18 0.68
N VAL A 4 4.61 15.19 -0.08
CA VAL A 4 5.56 14.16 0.35
C VAL A 4 6.77 14.18 -0.56
N ALA A 5 7.95 14.14 0.03
CA ALA A 5 9.19 13.95 -0.69
C ALA A 5 9.89 12.68 -0.20
N THR A 6 10.49 11.96 -1.12
CA THR A 6 11.31 10.77 -0.83
C THR A 6 12.70 10.97 -1.42
N THR A 7 13.74 10.58 -0.69
CA THR A 7 15.13 10.61 -1.16
C THR A 7 15.89 9.38 -0.71
N SER A 8 16.72 8.84 -1.61
CA SER A 8 17.63 7.72 -1.33
C SER A 8 19.11 8.15 -1.27
N VAL A 9 19.42 9.42 -1.50
CA VAL A 9 20.79 9.95 -1.70
C VAL A 9 21.77 9.52 -0.60
N ARG A 10 21.32 9.43 0.64
CA ARG A 10 22.16 8.95 1.76
C ARG A 10 22.60 7.50 1.64
N TYR A 11 21.89 6.72 0.84
CA TYR A 11 22.03 5.26 0.72
C TYR A 11 22.60 4.82 -0.62
N ASP A 12 22.92 5.75 -1.54
CA ASP A 12 23.34 5.43 -2.91
C ASP A 12 24.60 4.54 -2.97
N ILE A 13 25.54 4.70 -2.04
CA ILE A 13 26.73 3.83 -1.96
C ILE A 13 26.35 2.46 -1.38
N ALA A 14 25.56 2.44 -0.30
CA ALA A 14 25.15 1.20 0.36
C ALA A 14 24.23 0.33 -0.53
N LYS A 15 23.44 0.99 -1.39
CA LYS A 15 22.60 0.35 -2.40
C LYS A 15 23.35 -0.58 -3.34
N MET A 16 24.59 -0.26 -3.68
CA MET A 16 25.46 -1.12 -4.49
C MET A 16 25.72 -2.50 -3.83
N TRP A 17 25.51 -2.58 -2.52
CA TRP A 17 25.67 -3.79 -1.71
C TRP A 17 24.34 -4.39 -1.25
N GLY A 18 23.21 -3.93 -1.83
CA GLY A 18 21.87 -4.40 -1.47
C GLY A 18 21.28 -3.78 -0.19
N ASP A 19 21.93 -2.74 0.37
CA ASP A 19 21.44 -2.02 1.56
C ASP A 19 20.72 -0.74 1.14
N ASP A 20 19.56 -0.90 0.54
CA ASP A 20 18.69 0.17 0.06
C ASP A 20 17.96 0.88 1.19
N GLY A 21 17.60 2.15 0.96
CA GLY A 21 16.77 2.91 1.88
C GLY A 21 16.25 4.20 1.27
N ASN A 22 15.15 4.65 1.82
CA ASN A 22 14.53 5.93 1.49
C ASN A 22 14.24 6.71 2.77
N ASP A 23 14.51 8.00 2.77
CA ASP A 23 14.04 8.92 3.78
C ASP A 23 12.77 9.61 3.25
N ILE A 24 11.72 9.64 4.06
CA ILE A 24 10.44 10.25 3.70
C ILE A 24 10.22 11.51 4.51
N TYR A 25 9.90 12.58 3.80
CA TYR A 25 9.64 13.89 4.39
C TYR A 25 8.20 14.34 4.09
N LEU A 26 7.57 14.91 5.10
CA LEU A 26 6.39 15.75 4.93
C LEU A 26 6.88 17.15 4.55
N VAL A 27 6.32 17.73 3.50
CA VAL A 27 6.76 19.01 2.94
C VAL A 27 5.59 20.00 2.95
N ASP A 28 5.85 21.22 3.41
CA ASP A 28 4.95 22.35 3.21
C ASP A 28 5.34 23.07 1.91
N PRO A 29 4.54 22.98 0.83
CA PRO A 29 4.87 23.60 -0.44
C PRO A 29 4.79 25.13 -0.41
N ALA A 30 4.20 25.74 0.63
CA ALA A 30 4.10 27.19 0.74
C ALA A 30 5.42 27.85 1.12
N ASN A 31 6.27 27.17 1.91
CA ASN A 31 7.52 27.72 2.42
C ASN A 31 8.73 26.80 2.25
N GLY A 32 8.52 25.59 1.68
CA GLY A 32 9.56 24.60 1.45
C GLY A 32 10.06 23.90 2.73
N SER A 33 9.45 24.14 3.88
CA SER A 33 9.83 23.45 5.11
C SER A 33 9.54 21.95 5.00
N ARG A 34 10.41 21.14 5.60
CA ARG A 34 10.30 19.68 5.57
C ARG A 34 10.52 19.06 6.94
N LYS A 35 9.74 18.03 7.23
CA LYS A 35 9.83 17.24 8.47
C LYS A 35 10.11 15.80 8.08
N LEU A 36 11.20 15.20 8.57
CA LEU A 36 11.47 13.77 8.43
C LEU A 36 10.40 12.99 9.20
N ILE A 37 9.74 12.03 8.52
CA ILE A 37 8.69 11.19 9.12
C ILE A 37 9.06 9.71 9.14
N ALA A 38 9.95 9.28 8.24
CA ALA A 38 10.50 7.93 8.24
C ALA A 38 11.91 7.94 7.64
N GLU A 39 12.79 7.12 8.18
CA GLU A 39 14.19 7.01 7.78
C GLU A 39 14.52 5.59 7.39
N LYS A 40 15.29 5.43 6.31
CA LYS A 40 15.79 4.15 5.78
C LYS A 40 14.67 3.11 5.60
N VAL A 41 13.58 3.50 4.94
CA VAL A 41 12.47 2.59 4.63
C VAL A 41 12.56 2.06 3.19
N GLN A 42 11.95 0.91 2.93
CA GLN A 42 12.08 0.21 1.66
C GLN A 42 11.38 0.92 0.49
N SER A 43 10.18 1.47 0.70
CA SER A 43 9.43 2.10 -0.38
C SER A 43 9.43 3.63 -0.29
N ALA A 44 9.09 4.28 -1.41
CA ALA A 44 8.74 5.69 -1.41
C ALA A 44 7.48 5.97 -0.58
N GLY A 45 7.37 7.19 -0.06
CA GLY A 45 6.18 7.66 0.62
C GLY A 45 5.08 8.05 -0.37
N GLN A 46 3.83 7.74 -0.04
CA GLN A 46 2.66 8.10 -0.82
C GLN A 46 1.60 8.76 0.05
N LEU A 47 1.01 9.85 -0.44
CA LEU A 47 -0.14 10.47 0.22
C LEU A 47 -1.39 9.60 0.00
N SER A 48 -2.22 9.49 1.03
CA SER A 48 -3.59 9.03 0.89
C SER A 48 -4.41 10.02 0.06
N THR A 49 -5.56 9.61 -0.46
CA THR A 49 -6.34 10.38 -1.43
C THR A 49 -6.78 11.74 -0.91
N ASP A 50 -7.17 11.85 0.38
CA ASP A 50 -7.51 13.11 1.05
C ASP A 50 -6.34 13.71 1.85
N ALA A 51 -5.12 13.20 1.63
CA ALA A 51 -3.90 13.67 2.27
C ALA A 51 -3.95 13.67 3.81
N LYS A 52 -4.65 12.70 4.42
CA LYS A 52 -4.65 12.54 5.88
C LYS A 52 -3.50 11.67 6.39
N PHE A 53 -2.97 10.81 5.51
CA PHE A 53 -1.89 9.89 5.83
C PHE A 53 -0.78 9.94 4.78
N VAL A 54 0.44 9.61 5.22
CA VAL A 54 1.53 9.18 4.35
C VAL A 54 1.75 7.70 4.58
N THR A 55 1.75 6.91 3.51
CA THR A 55 1.97 5.46 3.59
C THR A 55 3.29 5.06 2.95
N PHE A 56 3.89 4.01 3.49
CA PHE A 56 5.09 3.39 2.95
C PHE A 56 5.19 1.93 3.40
N PHE A 57 5.96 1.16 2.65
CA PHE A 57 6.24 -0.23 2.98
C PHE A 57 7.63 -0.35 3.63
N ASN A 58 7.70 -1.08 4.74
CA ASN A 58 8.97 -1.36 5.41
C ASN A 58 8.88 -2.64 6.26
N ALA A 59 9.95 -3.46 6.22
CA ALA A 59 10.10 -4.66 7.04
C ALA A 59 8.85 -5.57 7.00
N GLY A 60 8.34 -5.85 5.78
CA GLY A 60 7.21 -6.76 5.56
C GLY A 60 5.83 -6.15 5.84
N HIS A 61 5.75 -4.87 6.19
CA HIS A 61 4.50 -4.23 6.57
C HIS A 61 4.26 -2.89 5.89
N TRP A 62 2.98 -2.60 5.62
CA TRP A 62 2.53 -1.26 5.32
C TRP A 62 2.38 -0.43 6.59
N HIS A 63 2.88 0.79 6.52
CA HIS A 63 2.79 1.79 7.58
C HIS A 63 1.97 2.98 7.10
N ALA A 64 1.27 3.63 8.02
CA ALA A 64 0.58 4.90 7.81
C ALA A 64 1.02 5.90 8.88
N TYR A 65 1.53 7.03 8.41
CA TYR A 65 1.83 8.19 9.25
C TYR A 65 0.64 9.14 9.20
N GLN A 66 -0.05 9.35 10.32
CA GLN A 66 -1.18 10.27 10.43
C GLN A 66 -0.66 11.71 10.49
N ILE A 67 -0.96 12.51 9.47
CA ILE A 67 -0.40 13.87 9.32
C ILE A 67 -0.83 14.79 10.46
N ALA A 68 -2.09 14.71 10.88
CA ALA A 68 -2.65 15.59 11.92
C ALA A 68 -2.03 15.39 13.31
N THR A 69 -1.65 14.15 13.66
CA THR A 69 -1.16 13.81 15.00
C THR A 69 0.33 13.46 15.05
N GLY A 70 0.93 13.15 13.91
CA GLY A 70 2.29 12.63 13.82
C GLY A 70 2.43 11.17 14.25
N LYS A 71 1.32 10.45 14.44
CA LYS A 71 1.35 9.04 14.86
C LYS A 71 1.72 8.14 13.68
N LEU A 72 2.68 7.26 13.88
CA LEU A 72 3.04 6.18 12.94
C LEU A 72 2.39 4.87 13.37
N ILE A 73 1.69 4.23 12.44
CA ILE A 73 0.92 3.01 12.67
C ILE A 73 1.38 1.93 11.71
N LYS A 74 1.70 0.75 12.20
CA LYS A 74 1.97 -0.45 11.40
C LYS A 74 0.62 -1.08 11.01
N VAL A 75 0.09 -0.68 9.86
CA VAL A 75 -1.29 -0.98 9.44
C VAL A 75 -1.53 -2.48 9.27
N THR A 76 -0.65 -3.17 8.56
CA THR A 76 -0.85 -4.60 8.25
C THR A 76 -0.51 -5.54 9.41
N ALA A 77 0.02 -5.04 10.52
CA ALA A 77 0.15 -5.84 11.75
C ALA A 77 -1.20 -6.23 12.37
N GLN A 78 -2.28 -5.58 11.95
CA GLN A 78 -3.65 -5.92 12.36
C GLN A 78 -4.16 -7.22 11.72
N VAL A 79 -3.45 -7.77 10.74
CA VAL A 79 -3.80 -9.02 10.04
C VAL A 79 -2.74 -10.08 10.34
N PRO A 80 -2.84 -10.77 11.48
CA PRO A 80 -1.84 -11.75 11.88
C PRO A 80 -1.84 -12.96 10.92
N GLY A 81 -0.64 -13.48 10.65
CA GLY A 81 -0.45 -14.67 9.81
C GLY A 81 -0.54 -14.41 8.30
N VAL A 82 -0.76 -13.18 7.86
CA VAL A 82 -0.75 -12.80 6.44
C VAL A 82 0.52 -12.04 6.11
N ARG A 83 1.17 -12.42 5.02
CA ARG A 83 2.33 -11.72 4.46
C ARG A 83 1.87 -10.69 3.43
N PHE A 84 2.44 -9.49 3.52
CA PHE A 84 2.17 -8.39 2.60
C PHE A 84 3.38 -8.05 1.72
N ASP A 85 4.50 -8.76 1.92
CA ASP A 85 5.69 -8.72 1.08
C ASP A 85 5.62 -9.80 -0.02
N GLN A 86 6.37 -9.59 -1.09
CA GLN A 86 6.39 -10.50 -2.24
C GLN A 86 7.25 -11.74 -1.94
N GLU A 87 6.62 -12.83 -1.51
CA GLU A 87 7.30 -14.08 -1.15
C GLU A 87 8.07 -14.71 -2.32
N THR A 88 7.71 -14.38 -3.55
CA THR A 88 8.34 -14.88 -4.77
C THR A 88 9.49 -13.98 -5.26
N PHE A 89 9.82 -12.93 -4.51
CA PHE A 89 10.92 -12.03 -4.86
C PHE A 89 12.26 -12.76 -4.81
N SER A 90 12.98 -12.77 -5.94
CA SER A 90 14.20 -13.57 -6.13
C SER A 90 15.46 -12.76 -6.35
N THR A 91 15.37 -11.42 -6.28
CA THR A 91 16.56 -10.55 -6.36
C THR A 91 17.17 -10.30 -4.98
N PRO A 92 18.48 -10.03 -4.88
CA PRO A 92 19.08 -9.62 -3.62
C PRO A 92 18.39 -8.37 -3.06
N GLY A 93 18.14 -8.36 -1.75
CA GLY A 93 17.47 -7.27 -1.05
C GLY A 93 16.19 -7.73 -0.35
N ALA A 94 15.56 -6.81 0.36
CA ALA A 94 14.31 -7.08 1.05
C ALA A 94 13.13 -7.08 0.05
N PRO A 95 12.21 -8.07 0.12
CA PRO A 95 11.08 -8.15 -0.79
C PRO A 95 10.16 -6.93 -0.65
N PRO A 96 9.71 -6.32 -1.76
CA PRO A 96 8.76 -5.22 -1.73
C PRO A 96 7.36 -5.70 -1.31
N GLY A 97 6.47 -4.75 -0.99
CA GLY A 97 5.05 -5.06 -0.75
C GLY A 97 4.31 -5.40 -2.04
N TRP A 98 3.21 -6.15 -1.92
CA TRP A 98 2.31 -6.46 -3.03
C TRP A 98 1.58 -5.23 -3.59
N GLY A 99 1.51 -4.15 -2.83
CA GLY A 99 0.96 -2.87 -3.26
C GLY A 99 -0.30 -2.46 -2.52
N VAL A 100 -0.73 -1.24 -2.83
CA VAL A 100 -1.94 -0.60 -2.34
C VAL A 100 -2.87 -0.39 -3.53
N ALA A 101 -4.13 -0.83 -3.41
CA ALA A 101 -5.15 -0.58 -4.42
C ALA A 101 -5.62 0.88 -4.39
N GLY A 102 -5.76 1.43 -3.19
CA GLY A 102 -6.23 2.80 -2.98
C GLY A 102 -6.83 3.01 -1.60
N TRP A 103 -7.75 3.98 -1.53
CA TRP A 103 -8.39 4.41 -0.30
C TRP A 103 -9.91 4.50 -0.45
N THR A 104 -10.63 4.26 0.64
CA THR A 104 -12.06 4.56 0.70
C THR A 104 -12.28 6.04 0.99
N LYS A 105 -13.48 6.55 0.72
CA LYS A 105 -13.83 7.96 0.89
C LYS A 105 -13.47 8.49 2.28
N GLY A 106 -12.81 9.64 2.31
CA GLY A 106 -12.38 10.28 3.55
C GLY A 106 -11.16 9.63 4.19
N ASP A 107 -10.41 8.81 3.45
CA ASP A 107 -9.26 8.03 3.92
C ASP A 107 -9.61 7.14 5.14
N ARG A 108 -10.85 6.62 5.19
CA ARG A 108 -11.34 5.80 6.30
C ARG A 108 -10.68 4.44 6.37
N SER A 109 -10.34 3.90 5.21
CA SER A 109 -9.66 2.61 5.09
C SER A 109 -8.66 2.64 3.95
N MET A 110 -7.58 1.91 4.13
CA MET A 110 -6.57 1.62 3.14
C MET A 110 -6.84 0.24 2.54
N LEU A 111 -6.85 0.12 1.21
CA LEU A 111 -7.01 -1.14 0.51
C LEU A 111 -5.64 -1.66 0.07
N VAL A 112 -5.23 -2.81 0.63
CA VAL A 112 -3.88 -3.38 0.48
C VAL A 112 -3.97 -4.79 -0.07
N TYR A 113 -3.04 -5.12 -0.95
CA TYR A 113 -2.90 -6.48 -1.47
C TYR A 113 -1.99 -7.33 -0.59
N ASP A 114 -2.42 -8.58 -0.33
CA ASP A 114 -1.49 -9.67 -0.13
C ASP A 114 -1.20 -10.36 -1.48
N ARG A 115 -0.60 -11.53 -1.48
CA ARG A 115 -0.29 -12.26 -2.71
C ARG A 115 -1.52 -12.50 -3.59
N PHE A 116 -2.63 -12.89 -2.98
CA PHE A 116 -3.82 -13.36 -3.69
C PHE A 116 -4.98 -12.37 -3.63
N ASP A 117 -5.20 -11.78 -2.47
CA ASP A 117 -6.46 -11.13 -2.10
C ASP A 117 -6.28 -9.63 -1.79
N LEU A 118 -7.41 -8.94 -1.65
CA LEU A 118 -7.50 -7.54 -1.27
C LEU A 118 -8.06 -7.41 0.15
N TRP A 119 -7.42 -6.57 0.96
CA TRP A 119 -7.80 -6.27 2.33
C TRP A 119 -8.20 -4.82 2.50
N GLU A 120 -9.31 -4.57 3.19
CA GLU A 120 -9.68 -3.27 3.72
C GLU A 120 -9.21 -3.17 5.16
N ILE A 121 -8.34 -2.20 5.47
CA ILE A 121 -7.74 -2.03 6.79
C ILE A 121 -7.91 -0.58 7.25
N ASP A 122 -8.40 -0.40 8.48
CA ASP A 122 -8.44 0.92 9.12
C ASP A 122 -7.02 1.38 9.48
N PRO A 123 -6.53 2.50 8.92
CA PRO A 123 -5.19 2.98 9.21
C PRO A 123 -4.99 3.41 10.67
N LEU A 124 -6.07 3.63 11.42
CA LEU A 124 -6.03 3.97 12.85
C LEU A 124 -6.05 2.74 13.77
N GLY A 125 -6.42 1.57 13.25
CA GLY A 125 -6.50 0.34 14.01
C GLY A 125 -7.70 0.25 14.96
N THR A 126 -8.75 1.02 14.70
CA THR A 126 -9.97 1.04 15.54
C THR A 126 -11.02 0.04 15.10
N ARG A 127 -10.94 -0.42 13.85
CA ARG A 127 -11.84 -1.41 13.24
C ARG A 127 -11.05 -2.64 12.84
N ALA A 128 -11.70 -3.82 12.92
CA ALA A 128 -11.11 -5.05 12.43
C ALA A 128 -10.87 -5.01 10.90
N PRO A 129 -9.75 -5.58 10.41
CA PRO A 129 -9.52 -5.75 8.98
C PRO A 129 -10.58 -6.65 8.33
N VAL A 130 -10.93 -6.36 7.08
CA VAL A 130 -11.87 -7.13 6.28
C VAL A 130 -11.17 -7.60 5.00
N MET A 131 -11.30 -8.89 4.67
CA MET A 131 -10.85 -9.41 3.39
C MET A 131 -11.94 -9.15 2.36
N VAL A 132 -11.76 -8.18 1.48
CA VAL A 132 -12.76 -7.74 0.50
C VAL A 132 -13.13 -8.85 -0.48
N THR A 133 -12.16 -9.64 -0.91
CA THR A 133 -12.33 -10.72 -1.89
C THR A 133 -12.78 -12.06 -1.27
N ASP A 134 -13.15 -12.08 -0.01
CA ASP A 134 -13.62 -13.28 0.72
C ASP A 134 -12.80 -14.55 0.43
N SER A 135 -11.48 -14.42 0.40
CA SER A 135 -10.53 -15.50 0.10
C SER A 135 -10.65 -16.13 -1.32
N ALA A 136 -11.36 -15.49 -2.25
CA ALA A 136 -11.53 -16.03 -3.59
C ALA A 136 -10.19 -16.25 -4.30
N GLY A 137 -9.26 -15.31 -4.16
CA GLY A 137 -7.94 -15.39 -4.76
C GLY A 137 -7.14 -16.59 -4.25
N ARG A 138 -7.02 -16.74 -2.94
CA ARG A 138 -6.24 -17.85 -2.34
C ARG A 138 -6.89 -19.21 -2.53
N ARG A 139 -8.23 -19.30 -2.51
CA ARG A 139 -8.93 -20.56 -2.79
C ARG A 139 -8.71 -21.03 -4.24
N ALA A 140 -8.62 -20.10 -5.19
CA ALA A 140 -8.41 -20.38 -6.59
C ALA A 140 -6.91 -20.40 -7.00
N GLU A 141 -5.99 -20.12 -6.11
CA GLU A 141 -4.56 -19.91 -6.38
C GLU A 141 -4.33 -18.86 -7.48
N MET A 142 -5.11 -17.76 -7.41
CA MET A 142 -5.05 -16.65 -8.36
C MET A 142 -4.74 -15.34 -7.64
N THR A 143 -3.86 -14.54 -8.21
CA THR A 143 -3.66 -13.17 -7.78
C THR A 143 -4.81 -12.31 -8.29
N LEU A 144 -5.47 -11.57 -7.40
CA LEU A 144 -6.54 -10.63 -7.74
C LEU A 144 -6.02 -9.20 -7.63
N ARG A 145 -6.12 -8.44 -8.74
CA ARG A 145 -5.70 -7.03 -8.78
C ARG A 145 -6.82 -6.19 -9.35
N LEU A 146 -7.25 -5.19 -8.59
CA LEU A 146 -8.37 -4.33 -8.93
C LEU A 146 -8.17 -3.70 -10.31
N VAL A 147 -9.22 -3.76 -11.13
CA VAL A 147 -9.26 -3.07 -12.42
C VAL A 147 -9.82 -1.69 -12.18
N ASP A 148 -9.02 -0.70 -12.46
CA ASP A 148 -9.44 0.69 -12.38
C ASP A 148 -10.18 1.07 -13.66
N MET A 149 -11.50 0.98 -13.60
CA MET A 149 -12.33 1.25 -14.78
C MET A 149 -12.75 2.73 -14.93
N TYR A 150 -12.48 3.59 -13.92
CA TYR A 150 -13.12 4.92 -13.86
C TYR A 150 -12.22 6.04 -13.35
N ARG A 151 -10.88 5.88 -13.43
CA ARG A 151 -9.89 6.82 -12.85
C ARG A 151 -9.96 8.26 -13.34
N ASP A 152 -10.70 8.54 -14.38
CA ASP A 152 -10.72 9.86 -15.03
C ASP A 152 -11.67 10.88 -14.35
N ARG A 153 -12.42 10.45 -13.31
CA ARG A 153 -13.35 11.33 -12.59
C ARG A 153 -12.84 11.58 -11.17
N GLU A 154 -13.00 12.82 -10.71
CA GLU A 154 -12.56 13.20 -9.35
C GLU A 154 -13.31 12.41 -8.25
N GLU A 155 -14.56 12.05 -8.48
CA GLU A 155 -15.38 11.21 -7.60
C GLU A 155 -14.94 9.75 -7.55
N ASP A 156 -14.22 9.25 -8.56
CA ASP A 156 -13.74 7.86 -8.66
C ASP A 156 -12.33 7.67 -8.08
N ARG A 157 -11.77 8.69 -7.43
CA ARG A 157 -10.48 8.58 -6.71
C ARG A 157 -10.53 7.64 -5.51
N PHE A 158 -11.73 7.34 -5.05
CA PHE A 158 -11.98 6.46 -3.91
C PHE A 158 -12.54 5.13 -4.37
N ILE A 159 -12.15 4.08 -3.68
CA ILE A 159 -12.73 2.76 -3.86
C ILE A 159 -13.85 2.60 -2.86
N ASP A 160 -15.02 2.15 -3.32
CA ASP A 160 -16.17 1.82 -2.48
C ASP A 160 -16.35 0.30 -2.44
N PRO A 161 -15.93 -0.38 -1.35
CA PRO A 161 -16.04 -1.84 -1.25
C PRO A 161 -17.49 -2.36 -1.17
N ALA A 162 -18.48 -1.48 -0.98
CA ALA A 162 -19.90 -1.86 -1.00
C ALA A 162 -20.46 -1.96 -2.43
N LYS A 163 -19.70 -1.53 -3.44
CA LYS A 163 -20.06 -1.67 -4.86
C LYS A 163 -19.33 -2.86 -5.47
N PRO A 164 -19.87 -3.44 -6.56
CA PRO A 164 -19.19 -4.49 -7.29
C PRO A 164 -17.79 -4.05 -7.73
N LEU A 165 -16.77 -4.81 -7.34
CA LEU A 165 -15.40 -4.59 -7.71
C LEU A 165 -14.99 -5.59 -8.80
N TYR A 166 -14.20 -5.12 -9.76
CA TYR A 166 -13.71 -5.95 -10.85
C TYR A 166 -12.21 -6.13 -10.72
N PHE A 167 -11.75 -7.36 -10.83
CA PHE A 167 -10.35 -7.73 -10.68
C PHE A 167 -9.83 -8.41 -11.93
N ARG A 168 -8.60 -8.12 -12.30
CA ARG A 168 -7.81 -9.02 -13.13
C ARG A 168 -7.36 -10.18 -12.25
N ALA A 169 -7.67 -11.39 -12.67
CA ALA A 169 -7.24 -12.63 -12.05
C ALA A 169 -6.13 -13.27 -12.87
N PHE A 170 -5.07 -13.74 -12.22
CA PHE A 170 -3.97 -14.43 -12.86
C PHE A 170 -3.53 -15.64 -12.03
N SER A 171 -3.48 -16.82 -12.64
CA SER A 171 -2.97 -18.03 -12.02
C SER A 171 -1.48 -18.19 -12.30
N GLU A 172 -0.67 -18.18 -11.26
CA GLU A 172 0.77 -18.43 -11.36
C GLU A 172 1.07 -19.87 -11.83
N ARG A 173 0.18 -20.81 -11.50
CA ARG A 173 0.32 -22.23 -11.82
C ARG A 173 0.03 -22.52 -13.29
N THR A 174 -1.12 -22.07 -13.79
CA THR A 174 -1.58 -22.40 -15.16
C THR A 174 -1.26 -21.32 -16.19
N LYS A 175 -0.83 -20.11 -15.72
CA LYS A 175 -0.63 -18.91 -16.52
C LYS A 175 -1.93 -18.36 -17.16
N ALA A 176 -3.06 -18.88 -16.76
CA ALA A 176 -4.36 -18.39 -17.21
C ALA A 176 -4.64 -17.01 -16.61
N SER A 177 -5.24 -16.15 -17.42
CA SER A 177 -5.71 -14.82 -17.01
C SER A 177 -7.20 -14.69 -17.27
N GLY A 178 -7.88 -13.89 -16.45
CA GLY A 178 -9.30 -13.62 -16.58
C GLY A 178 -9.73 -12.43 -15.74
N PHE A 179 -11.04 -12.27 -15.62
CA PHE A 179 -11.65 -11.27 -14.76
C PHE A 179 -12.49 -11.95 -13.68
N TYR A 180 -12.45 -11.38 -12.50
CA TYR A 180 -13.27 -11.76 -11.36
C TYR A 180 -14.09 -10.54 -10.93
N ARG A 181 -15.36 -10.76 -10.58
CA ARG A 181 -16.23 -9.76 -9.99
C ARG A 181 -16.58 -10.20 -8.58
N ASP A 182 -16.33 -9.31 -7.64
CA ASP A 182 -16.77 -9.44 -6.27
C ASP A 182 -18.14 -8.81 -6.11
#